data_af0913dbd1bae3e9719a3f3559d3e933
#
_entry.id   af0913dbd1bae3e9719a3f3559d3e933
#
_cell.length_a   1.000
_cell.length_b   1.000
_cell.length_c   1.000
_cell.angle_alpha   90.00
_cell.angle_beta   90.00
_cell.angle_gamma   90.00
#
_symmetry.space_group_name_H-M   'P 1'
#
loop_
_entity.id
_entity.type
_entity.pdbx_description
1 polymer ?
#
loop_
_entity_poly.entity_id
_entity_poly.type
_entity_poly.pdbx_seq_one_letter_code
_entity_poly.pdbx_strand_id
1 'polypeptide(L)'
;MMTNYLLEKGVKVVLLSAFDFMRTDKNAEPDSHYIKEKLGAVMKENEGYQVYITQGFICRNAYGEVDNLLRGGSDFTASLIGAALPAEEIQIWTDIDGMHNNDPRVVENTEAIRQLNFEEAAELAYFGAKILHPTCVQPAKFAGIPVRLKNTMDPEADGTIIDNVLLRGKIKAVAAKDNITAIKIKSSRMLFATGFLRKVFEIFECYQTPIDMITTSEVGVSMSIDNTSHLNEIVDELKKYGTVTVDSEM
;
A
#
# COMPACT_ATOMS: atom_id res chain seq x y z
N MET A 1 -6.19 -26.70 7.48
CA MET A 1 -7.16 -26.57 8.59
C MET A 1 -8.52 -26.10 8.07
N MET A 2 -8.67 -24.86 7.54
CA MET A 2 -9.96 -24.34 7.02
C MET A 2 -10.58 -25.21 5.93
N THR A 3 -9.81 -25.65 4.95
CA THR A 3 -10.28 -26.54 3.88
C THR A 3 -10.92 -27.82 4.43
N ASN A 4 -10.25 -28.49 5.39
CA ASN A 4 -10.77 -29.73 5.98
C ASN A 4 -12.08 -29.47 6.76
N TYR A 5 -12.13 -28.35 7.50
CA TYR A 5 -13.33 -27.94 8.21
C TYR A 5 -14.52 -27.74 7.26
N LEU A 6 -14.31 -27.06 6.12
CA LEU A 6 -15.37 -26.84 5.13
C LEU A 6 -15.79 -28.12 4.44
N LEU A 7 -14.84 -29.05 4.16
CA LEU A 7 -15.16 -30.39 3.63
C LEU A 7 -16.03 -31.18 4.60
N GLU A 8 -15.73 -31.15 5.91
CA GLU A 8 -16.55 -31.79 6.95
C GLU A 8 -17.97 -31.20 7.03
N LYS A 9 -18.13 -29.92 6.65
CA LYS A 9 -19.43 -29.25 6.53
C LYS A 9 -20.15 -29.51 5.20
N GLY A 10 -19.59 -30.33 4.32
CA GLY A 10 -20.18 -30.67 3.02
C GLY A 10 -20.00 -29.61 1.93
N VAL A 11 -19.14 -28.60 2.14
CA VAL A 11 -18.85 -27.56 1.16
C VAL A 11 -17.88 -28.09 0.10
N LYS A 12 -18.19 -27.88 -1.18
CA LYS A 12 -17.27 -28.21 -2.29
C LYS A 12 -16.11 -27.20 -2.31
N VAL A 13 -15.04 -27.50 -1.60
CA VAL A 13 -13.86 -26.65 -1.43
C VAL A 13 -12.58 -27.33 -1.92
N VAL A 14 -11.68 -26.54 -2.49
CA VAL A 14 -10.33 -26.98 -2.91
C VAL A 14 -9.27 -26.05 -2.33
N LEU A 15 -8.12 -26.62 -1.94
CA LEU A 15 -6.93 -25.88 -1.55
C LEU A 15 -6.00 -25.77 -2.77
N LEU A 16 -5.74 -24.53 -3.19
CA LEU A 16 -4.77 -24.23 -4.23
C LEU A 16 -3.46 -23.75 -3.58
N SER A 17 -2.34 -24.25 -4.06
CA SER A 17 -1.02 -23.78 -3.59
C SER A 17 -0.68 -22.44 -4.21
N ALA A 18 -0.39 -21.44 -3.40
CA ALA A 18 0.07 -20.14 -3.90
C ALA A 18 1.36 -20.25 -4.73
N PHE A 19 2.21 -21.25 -4.45
CA PHE A 19 3.44 -21.48 -5.20
C PHE A 19 3.23 -21.92 -6.66
N ASP A 20 2.02 -22.33 -7.03
CA ASP A 20 1.71 -22.78 -8.38
C ASP A 20 1.39 -21.60 -9.32
N PHE A 21 1.00 -20.44 -8.77
CA PHE A 21 0.60 -19.28 -9.57
C PHE A 21 1.12 -17.93 -9.07
N MET A 22 1.56 -17.81 -7.81
CA MET A 22 2.04 -16.54 -7.27
C MET A 22 3.56 -16.40 -7.46
N ARG A 23 3.98 -15.37 -8.22
CA ARG A 23 5.39 -15.13 -8.52
C ARG A 23 5.72 -13.64 -8.58
N THR A 24 6.93 -13.28 -8.15
CA THR A 24 7.54 -11.97 -8.40
C THR A 24 8.53 -12.04 -9.58
N ASP A 25 8.74 -10.91 -10.24
CA ASP A 25 9.72 -10.75 -11.30
C ASP A 25 11.15 -10.52 -10.75
N LYS A 26 12.10 -10.18 -11.63
CA LYS A 26 13.51 -9.92 -11.26
C LYS A 26 13.69 -8.64 -10.42
N ASN A 27 12.71 -7.76 -10.40
CA ASN A 27 12.71 -6.53 -9.61
C ASN A 27 11.97 -6.71 -8.27
N ALA A 28 11.61 -7.94 -7.92
CA ALA A 28 10.78 -8.31 -6.77
C ALA A 28 9.34 -7.74 -6.82
N GLU A 29 8.87 -7.33 -8.02
CA GLU A 29 7.49 -6.89 -8.24
C GLU A 29 6.61 -8.08 -8.67
N PRO A 30 5.30 -8.09 -8.32
CA PRO A 30 4.40 -9.17 -8.73
C PRO A 30 4.30 -9.30 -10.26
N ASP A 31 4.56 -10.48 -10.78
CA ASP A 31 4.44 -10.80 -12.20
C ASP A 31 2.96 -11.02 -12.57
N SER A 32 2.24 -9.94 -12.78
CA SER A 32 0.79 -9.96 -13.02
C SER A 32 0.39 -10.80 -14.23
N HIS A 33 1.22 -10.86 -15.28
CA HIS A 33 0.95 -11.68 -16.46
C HIS A 33 1.06 -13.17 -16.13
N TYR A 34 2.13 -13.57 -15.47
CA TYR A 34 2.32 -14.95 -15.02
C TYR A 34 1.22 -15.39 -14.06
N ILE A 35 0.91 -14.53 -13.07
CA ILE A 35 -0.16 -14.82 -12.09
C ILE A 35 -1.49 -15.06 -12.80
N LYS A 36 -1.87 -14.20 -13.73
CA LYS A 36 -3.12 -14.34 -14.48
C LYS A 36 -3.17 -15.64 -15.30
N GLU A 37 -2.09 -15.96 -16.02
CA GLU A 37 -2.00 -17.17 -16.84
C GLU A 37 -2.08 -18.42 -15.98
N LYS A 38 -1.24 -18.52 -14.93
CA LYS A 38 -1.13 -19.72 -14.10
C LYS A 38 -2.35 -19.92 -13.21
N LEU A 39 -2.86 -18.84 -12.60
CA LEU A 39 -4.09 -18.93 -11.82
C LEU A 39 -5.27 -19.36 -12.70
N GLY A 40 -5.39 -18.82 -13.92
CA GLY A 40 -6.42 -19.23 -14.87
C GLY A 40 -6.34 -20.72 -15.23
N ALA A 41 -5.13 -21.28 -15.40
CA ALA A 41 -4.92 -22.70 -15.64
C ALA A 41 -5.33 -23.53 -14.42
N VAL A 42 -4.87 -23.16 -13.23
CA VAL A 42 -5.19 -23.85 -11.96
C VAL A 42 -6.69 -23.83 -11.67
N MET A 43 -7.36 -22.70 -11.94
CA MET A 43 -8.82 -22.58 -11.78
C MET A 43 -9.57 -23.50 -12.75
N LYS A 44 -9.11 -23.61 -14.00
CA LYS A 44 -9.70 -24.49 -15.01
C LYS A 44 -9.55 -25.97 -14.67
N GLU A 45 -8.38 -26.38 -14.14
CA GLU A 45 -8.14 -27.75 -13.68
C GLU A 45 -9.02 -28.12 -12.46
N ASN A 46 -9.45 -27.13 -11.70
CA ASN A 46 -10.28 -27.29 -10.51
C ASN A 46 -11.70 -26.73 -10.72
N GLU A 47 -12.23 -26.80 -11.91
CA GLU A 47 -13.59 -26.34 -12.23
C GLU A 47 -14.65 -27.11 -11.44
N GLY A 48 -15.69 -26.41 -10.95
CA GLY A 48 -16.84 -27.01 -10.27
C GLY A 48 -16.76 -27.02 -8.73
N TYR A 49 -15.70 -26.49 -8.14
CA TYR A 49 -15.68 -26.17 -6.72
C TYR A 49 -16.43 -24.85 -6.43
N GLN A 50 -17.01 -24.75 -5.23
CA GLN A 50 -17.74 -23.53 -4.78
C GLN A 50 -16.80 -22.56 -4.07
N VAL A 51 -15.79 -23.10 -3.39
CA VAL A 51 -14.83 -22.33 -2.60
C VAL A 51 -13.41 -22.74 -2.95
N TYR A 52 -12.59 -21.75 -3.24
CA TYR A 52 -11.16 -21.92 -3.49
C TYR A 52 -10.40 -21.25 -2.36
N ILE A 53 -9.53 -21.99 -1.70
CA ILE A 53 -8.69 -21.49 -0.60
C ILE A 53 -7.25 -21.51 -1.07
N THR A 54 -6.52 -20.46 -0.77
CA THR A 54 -5.08 -20.38 -1.01
C THR A 54 -4.38 -19.65 0.13
N GLN A 55 -3.06 -19.75 0.18
CA GLN A 55 -2.24 -18.98 1.11
C GLN A 55 -2.08 -17.54 0.57
N GLY A 56 -2.08 -16.59 1.48
CA GLY A 56 -1.64 -15.23 1.20
C GLY A 56 -0.18 -15.03 1.55
N PHE A 57 0.41 -13.92 1.13
CA PHE A 57 1.76 -13.48 1.47
C PHE A 57 2.90 -14.21 0.75
N ILE A 58 2.84 -15.55 0.63
CA ILE A 58 3.90 -16.37 0.05
C ILE A 58 3.84 -16.40 -1.47
N CYS A 59 5.00 -16.44 -2.10
CA CYS A 59 5.16 -16.55 -3.55
C CYS A 59 6.46 -17.29 -3.92
N ARG A 60 6.73 -17.40 -5.21
CA ARG A 60 8.07 -17.70 -5.73
C ARG A 60 8.68 -16.43 -6.30
N ASN A 61 10.00 -16.32 -6.25
CA ASN A 61 10.71 -15.26 -6.99
C ASN A 61 10.89 -15.64 -8.47
N ALA A 62 11.53 -14.76 -9.25
CA ALA A 62 11.81 -14.99 -10.67
C ALA A 62 12.68 -16.24 -10.94
N TYR A 63 13.39 -16.74 -9.93
CA TYR A 63 14.27 -17.90 -10.01
C TYR A 63 13.60 -19.20 -9.53
N GLY A 64 12.33 -19.12 -9.10
CA GLY A 64 11.55 -20.25 -8.60
C GLY A 64 11.75 -20.57 -7.12
N GLU A 65 12.54 -19.78 -6.41
CA GLU A 65 12.77 -19.93 -4.98
C GLU A 65 11.58 -19.42 -4.17
N VAL A 66 11.43 -19.93 -2.94
CA VAL A 66 10.38 -19.45 -2.01
C VAL A 66 10.68 -18.03 -1.57
N ASP A 67 9.68 -17.18 -1.67
CA ASP A 67 9.75 -15.75 -1.36
C ASP A 67 8.39 -15.26 -0.81
N ASN A 68 8.27 -13.97 -0.57
CA ASN A 68 7.07 -13.36 -0.04
C ASN A 68 6.79 -11.97 -0.65
N LEU A 69 5.55 -11.50 -0.50
CA LEU A 69 5.08 -10.21 -1.03
C LEU A 69 5.29 -9.04 -0.05
N LEU A 70 6.20 -9.16 0.89
CA LEU A 70 6.54 -8.13 1.87
C LEU A 70 5.34 -7.67 2.72
N ARG A 71 5.38 -6.44 3.23
CA ARG A 71 4.37 -5.88 4.12
C ARG A 71 3.01 -5.77 3.43
N GLY A 72 1.94 -6.19 4.12
CA GLY A 72 0.60 -6.24 3.54
C GLY A 72 0.41 -7.34 2.50
N GLY A 73 1.33 -8.32 2.41
CA GLY A 73 1.37 -9.32 1.36
C GLY A 73 0.11 -10.20 1.24
N SER A 74 -0.67 -10.39 2.31
CA SER A 74 -1.95 -11.11 2.24
C SER A 74 -3.02 -10.29 1.51
N ASP A 75 -3.11 -8.99 1.80
CA ASP A 75 -4.03 -8.06 1.12
C ASP A 75 -3.61 -7.89 -0.35
N PHE A 76 -2.29 -7.85 -0.58
CA PHE A 76 -1.74 -7.79 -1.92
C PHE A 76 -2.07 -9.06 -2.72
N THR A 77 -1.97 -10.24 -2.09
CA THR A 77 -2.40 -11.51 -2.70
C THR A 77 -3.87 -11.45 -3.10
N ALA A 78 -4.74 -10.97 -2.22
CA ALA A 78 -6.17 -10.84 -2.52
C ALA A 78 -6.43 -9.91 -3.72
N SER A 79 -5.75 -8.77 -3.77
CA SER A 79 -5.86 -7.82 -4.90
C SER A 79 -5.33 -8.39 -6.21
N LEU A 80 -4.21 -9.10 -6.18
CA LEU A 80 -3.62 -9.75 -7.37
C LEU A 80 -4.54 -10.85 -7.92
N ILE A 81 -5.10 -11.69 -7.03
CA ILE A 81 -6.06 -12.74 -7.41
C ILE A 81 -7.33 -12.11 -7.98
N GLY A 82 -7.90 -11.11 -7.29
CA GLY A 82 -9.09 -10.42 -7.74
C GLY A 82 -8.92 -9.80 -9.13
N ALA A 83 -7.80 -9.14 -9.37
CA ALA A 83 -7.47 -8.56 -10.67
C ALA A 83 -7.24 -9.61 -11.77
N ALA A 84 -6.65 -10.77 -11.42
CA ALA A 84 -6.40 -11.87 -12.36
C ALA A 84 -7.68 -12.59 -12.79
N LEU A 85 -8.67 -12.71 -11.88
CA LEU A 85 -9.93 -13.45 -12.07
C LEU A 85 -11.14 -12.54 -12.36
N PRO A 86 -11.00 -11.32 -12.82
CA PRO A 86 -11.95 -10.20 -12.82
C PRO A 86 -13.10 -10.36 -11.80
N ALA A 87 -12.74 -10.27 -10.52
CA ALA A 87 -13.69 -10.40 -9.41
C ALA A 87 -14.71 -9.24 -9.41
N GLU A 88 -15.90 -9.48 -8.89
CA GLU A 88 -16.90 -8.41 -8.70
C GLU A 88 -16.50 -7.46 -7.56
N GLU A 89 -15.92 -8.00 -6.49
CA GLU A 89 -15.44 -7.26 -5.31
C GLU A 89 -14.29 -8.03 -4.66
N ILE A 90 -13.33 -7.31 -4.08
CA ILE A 90 -12.28 -7.85 -3.21
C ILE A 90 -12.62 -7.46 -1.78
N GLN A 91 -12.73 -8.41 -0.87
CA GLN A 91 -13.00 -8.14 0.54
C GLN A 91 -11.75 -8.40 1.38
N ILE A 92 -11.41 -7.43 2.22
CA ILE A 92 -10.34 -7.54 3.21
C ILE A 92 -10.98 -7.50 4.59
N TRP A 93 -10.89 -8.62 5.28
CA TRP A 93 -11.48 -8.80 6.61
C TRP A 93 -10.42 -8.58 7.68
N THR A 94 -10.70 -7.65 8.60
CA THR A 94 -9.81 -7.22 9.69
C THR A 94 -10.58 -7.14 11.01
N ASP A 95 -9.99 -6.55 12.04
CA ASP A 95 -10.56 -6.37 13.37
C ASP A 95 -11.24 -5.00 13.57
N ILE A 96 -11.36 -4.22 12.50
CA ILE A 96 -12.02 -2.90 12.52
C ILE A 96 -13.08 -2.80 11.42
N ASP A 97 -14.04 -1.93 11.60
CA ASP A 97 -15.23 -1.76 10.74
C ASP A 97 -15.01 -0.87 9.51
N GLY A 98 -13.77 -0.67 9.11
CA GLY A 98 -13.39 0.12 7.95
C GLY A 98 -12.37 1.21 8.26
N MET A 99 -12.15 2.11 7.30
CA MET A 99 -11.34 3.31 7.51
C MET A 99 -12.17 4.36 8.23
N HIS A 100 -11.57 5.02 9.23
CA HIS A 100 -12.23 6.04 10.03
C HIS A 100 -11.78 7.45 9.62
N ASN A 101 -12.62 8.43 9.92
CA ASN A 101 -12.36 9.84 9.65
C ASN A 101 -11.20 10.42 10.50
N ASN A 102 -10.79 9.71 11.55
CA ASN A 102 -9.62 9.99 12.40
C ASN A 102 -9.07 8.68 12.98
N ASP A 103 -7.89 8.74 13.59
CA ASP A 103 -7.33 7.60 14.32
C ASP A 103 -8.09 7.44 15.66
N PRO A 104 -8.79 6.32 15.90
CA PRO A 104 -9.53 6.10 17.14
C PRO A 104 -8.64 6.00 18.39
N ARG A 105 -7.33 5.85 18.22
CA ARG A 105 -6.37 5.89 19.33
C ARG A 105 -6.09 7.31 19.83
N VAL A 106 -6.37 8.32 18.99
CA VAL A 106 -6.12 9.74 19.26
C VAL A 106 -7.41 10.49 19.51
N VAL A 107 -8.47 10.15 18.78
CA VAL A 107 -9.78 10.82 18.86
C VAL A 107 -10.82 9.81 19.33
N GLU A 108 -11.50 10.09 20.46
CA GLU A 108 -12.45 9.17 21.08
C GLU A 108 -13.71 8.88 20.23
N ASN A 109 -14.16 9.87 19.46
CA ASN A 109 -15.39 9.75 18.66
C ASN A 109 -15.05 9.80 17.17
N THR A 110 -14.73 8.65 16.61
CA THR A 110 -14.48 8.51 15.16
C THR A 110 -15.65 7.84 14.48
N GLU A 111 -15.85 8.14 13.20
CA GLU A 111 -16.87 7.53 12.37
C GLU A 111 -16.22 6.80 11.20
N ALA A 112 -16.76 5.61 10.89
CA ALA A 112 -16.33 4.85 9.73
C ALA A 112 -16.71 5.57 8.42
N ILE A 113 -15.78 5.69 7.50
CA ILE A 113 -15.99 6.28 6.17
C ILE A 113 -16.60 5.21 5.27
N ARG A 114 -17.77 5.46 4.73
CA ARG A 114 -18.48 4.49 3.88
C ARG A 114 -17.83 4.29 2.51
N GLN A 115 -17.26 5.37 1.93
CA GLN A 115 -16.66 5.32 0.61
C GLN A 115 -15.46 6.25 0.47
N LEU A 116 -14.38 5.69 -0.06
CA LEU A 116 -13.16 6.39 -0.45
C LEU A 116 -12.82 6.05 -1.90
N ASN A 117 -12.17 6.96 -2.62
CA ASN A 117 -11.47 6.57 -3.82
C ASN A 117 -10.09 5.97 -3.48
N PHE A 118 -9.46 5.28 -4.44
CA PHE A 118 -8.18 4.62 -4.22
C PHE A 118 -7.06 5.58 -3.81
N GLU A 119 -7.08 6.83 -4.27
CA GLU A 119 -6.07 7.84 -3.91
C GLU A 119 -6.28 8.32 -2.48
N GLU A 120 -7.51 8.64 -2.10
CA GLU A 120 -7.87 8.99 -0.71
C GLU A 120 -7.51 7.87 0.27
N ALA A 121 -7.78 6.62 -0.10
CA ALA A 121 -7.45 5.47 0.74
C ALA A 121 -5.93 5.28 0.87
N ALA A 122 -5.16 5.50 -0.20
CA ALA A 122 -3.71 5.42 -0.18
C ALA A 122 -3.09 6.52 0.70
N GLU A 123 -3.58 7.76 0.59
CA GLU A 123 -3.13 8.88 1.44
C GLU A 123 -3.42 8.62 2.92
N LEU A 124 -4.64 8.20 3.26
CA LEU A 124 -5.00 7.85 4.62
C LEU A 124 -4.15 6.71 5.18
N ALA A 125 -3.90 5.68 4.39
CA ALA A 125 -3.08 4.53 4.78
C ALA A 125 -1.61 4.94 5.00
N TYR A 126 -1.11 5.86 4.22
CA TYR A 126 0.26 6.36 4.34
C TYR A 126 0.46 7.23 5.59
N PHE A 127 -0.45 8.17 5.83
CA PHE A 127 -0.33 9.15 6.91
C PHE A 127 -0.88 8.72 8.28
N GLY A 128 -1.57 7.58 8.40
CA GLY A 128 -2.04 7.20 9.75
C GLY A 128 -2.84 5.92 9.86
N ALA A 129 -3.72 5.65 8.93
CA ALA A 129 -4.56 4.45 8.99
C ALA A 129 -3.76 3.22 8.55
N LYS A 130 -3.03 2.57 9.46
CA LYS A 130 -2.23 1.35 9.19
C LYS A 130 -3.05 0.11 8.83
N ILE A 131 -4.27 0.29 8.34
CA ILE A 131 -5.25 -0.76 8.07
C ILE A 131 -4.93 -1.47 6.76
N LEU A 132 -4.44 -0.72 5.78
CA LEU A 132 -4.20 -1.20 4.42
C LEU A 132 -2.87 -0.62 3.92
N HIS A 133 -2.03 -1.43 3.29
CA HIS A 133 -0.83 -0.91 2.66
C HIS A 133 -1.19 -0.32 1.28
N PRO A 134 -0.75 0.92 0.95
CA PRO A 134 -1.16 1.60 -0.29
C PRO A 134 -0.88 0.79 -1.57
N THR A 135 0.25 0.06 -1.62
CA THR A 135 0.61 -0.76 -2.79
C THR A 135 -0.32 -1.96 -2.96
N CYS A 136 -0.93 -2.46 -1.88
CA CYS A 136 -1.77 -3.67 -1.93
C CYS A 136 -3.04 -3.50 -2.75
N VAL A 137 -3.54 -2.27 -2.90
CA VAL A 137 -4.76 -1.99 -3.67
C VAL A 137 -4.51 -1.60 -5.13
N GLN A 138 -3.27 -1.44 -5.54
CA GLN A 138 -2.94 -1.03 -6.91
C GLN A 138 -3.47 -2.00 -7.98
N PRO A 139 -3.36 -3.34 -7.84
CA PRO A 139 -3.93 -4.27 -8.83
C PRO A 139 -5.44 -4.10 -8.96
N ALA A 140 -6.16 -3.93 -7.86
CA ALA A 140 -7.60 -3.69 -7.84
C ALA A 140 -7.95 -2.36 -8.54
N LYS A 141 -7.22 -1.29 -8.25
CA LYS A 141 -7.37 0.03 -8.90
C LYS A 141 -7.23 -0.06 -10.41
N PHE A 142 -6.17 -0.71 -10.90
CA PHE A 142 -5.93 -0.87 -12.35
C PHE A 142 -6.97 -1.75 -13.03
N ALA A 143 -7.48 -2.77 -12.33
CA ALA A 143 -8.54 -3.63 -12.84
C ALA A 143 -9.95 -3.01 -12.72
N GLY A 144 -10.09 -1.88 -12.00
CA GLY A 144 -11.38 -1.23 -11.76
C GLY A 144 -12.28 -2.02 -10.80
N ILE A 145 -11.71 -2.85 -9.93
CA ILE A 145 -12.45 -3.73 -9.01
C ILE A 145 -12.53 -3.04 -7.63
N PRO A 146 -13.73 -2.88 -7.06
CA PRO A 146 -13.87 -2.29 -5.72
C PRO A 146 -13.23 -3.19 -4.65
N VAL A 147 -12.63 -2.56 -3.65
CA VAL A 147 -12.11 -3.22 -2.45
C VAL A 147 -12.99 -2.81 -1.27
N ARG A 148 -13.47 -3.78 -0.50
CA ARG A 148 -14.26 -3.54 0.71
C ARG A 148 -13.52 -4.00 1.95
N LEU A 149 -13.33 -3.09 2.89
CA LEU A 149 -12.83 -3.40 4.22
C LEU A 149 -13.99 -3.79 5.12
N LYS A 150 -13.89 -4.92 5.81
CA LYS A 150 -14.94 -5.45 6.68
C LYS A 150 -14.38 -5.90 8.03
N ASN A 151 -15.24 -5.84 9.05
CA ASN A 151 -14.92 -6.30 10.39
C ASN A 151 -15.29 -7.79 10.55
N THR A 152 -14.30 -8.62 10.90
CA THR A 152 -14.51 -10.05 11.17
C THR A 152 -15.39 -10.28 12.41
N MET A 153 -15.37 -9.36 13.38
CA MET A 153 -16.13 -9.46 14.62
C MET A 153 -17.53 -8.86 14.48
N ASP A 154 -17.78 -8.06 13.44
CA ASP A 154 -19.09 -7.51 13.07
C ASP A 154 -19.31 -7.64 11.55
N PRO A 155 -19.67 -8.85 11.08
CA PRO A 155 -19.83 -9.12 9.65
C PRO A 155 -20.97 -8.34 8.97
N GLU A 156 -21.96 -7.88 9.77
CA GLU A 156 -23.10 -7.12 9.26
C GLU A 156 -22.77 -5.64 9.03
N ALA A 157 -21.68 -5.14 9.60
CA ALA A 157 -21.23 -3.77 9.32
C ALA A 157 -20.93 -3.59 7.83
N ASP A 158 -21.36 -2.45 7.25
CA ASP A 158 -21.17 -2.14 5.82
C ASP A 158 -19.69 -2.06 5.42
N GLY A 159 -18.83 -1.63 6.36
CA GLY A 159 -17.43 -1.40 6.14
C GLY A 159 -17.14 -0.16 5.26
N THR A 160 -15.94 -0.10 4.69
CA THR A 160 -15.52 0.95 3.77
C THR A 160 -15.35 0.37 2.36
N ILE A 161 -16.00 0.96 1.36
CA ILE A 161 -15.76 0.66 -0.06
C ILE A 161 -14.68 1.59 -0.57
N ILE A 162 -13.70 1.02 -1.27
CA ILE A 162 -12.64 1.74 -1.97
C ILE A 162 -12.79 1.46 -3.47
N ASP A 163 -13.07 2.48 -4.25
CA ASP A 163 -13.34 2.36 -5.69
C ASP A 163 -12.76 3.56 -6.49
N ASN A 164 -13.14 3.69 -7.76
CA ASN A 164 -12.71 4.82 -8.61
C ASN A 164 -13.66 6.03 -8.57
N VAL A 165 -14.69 6.02 -7.72
CA VAL A 165 -15.69 7.09 -7.68
C VAL A 165 -15.18 8.28 -6.91
N LEU A 166 -15.11 9.43 -7.56
CA LEU A 166 -14.70 10.71 -6.97
C LEU A 166 -15.92 11.43 -6.38
N LEU A 167 -16.05 11.43 -5.08
CA LEU A 167 -17.02 12.24 -4.35
C LEU A 167 -16.37 13.58 -3.96
N ARG A 168 -16.67 14.64 -4.72
CA ARG A 168 -16.11 15.98 -4.50
C ARG A 168 -16.79 16.74 -3.35
N GLY A 169 -16.03 17.57 -2.66
CA GLY A 169 -16.56 18.70 -1.87
C GLY A 169 -16.65 18.53 -0.37
N LYS A 170 -16.12 17.43 0.22
CA LYS A 170 -16.07 17.25 1.68
C LYS A 170 -14.71 16.74 2.12
N ILE A 171 -14.19 17.26 3.23
CA ILE A 171 -13.11 16.61 3.97
C ILE A 171 -13.69 15.32 4.55
N LYS A 172 -13.14 14.19 4.16
CA LYS A 172 -13.61 12.87 4.61
C LYS A 172 -12.91 12.39 5.86
N ALA A 173 -11.61 12.70 5.97
CA ALA A 173 -10.77 12.29 7.08
C ALA A 173 -9.61 13.25 7.32
N VAL A 174 -9.02 13.14 8.48
CA VAL A 174 -7.76 13.79 8.85
C VAL A 174 -6.84 12.69 9.40
N ALA A 175 -5.66 12.56 8.83
CA ALA A 175 -4.62 11.66 9.33
C ALA A 175 -3.41 12.48 9.77
N ALA A 176 -2.74 12.01 10.82
CA ALA A 176 -1.50 12.59 11.30
C ALA A 176 -0.43 11.50 11.43
N LYS A 177 0.80 11.87 11.18
CA LYS A 177 1.96 10.99 11.31
C LYS A 177 3.00 11.67 12.20
N ASP A 178 3.37 11.02 13.28
CA ASP A 178 4.38 11.49 14.23
C ASP A 178 5.79 11.15 13.76
N ASN A 179 6.78 11.74 14.44
CA ASN A 179 8.21 11.49 14.20
C ASN A 179 8.68 11.87 12.79
N ILE A 180 8.11 12.92 12.24
CA ILE A 180 8.52 13.48 10.96
C ILE A 180 9.68 14.46 11.17
N THR A 181 10.71 14.34 10.36
CA THR A 181 11.83 15.26 10.30
C THR A 181 11.74 16.12 9.06
N ALA A 182 11.69 17.44 9.23
CA ALA A 182 11.72 18.38 8.13
C ALA A 182 13.15 18.85 7.85
N ILE A 183 13.60 18.71 6.61
CA ILE A 183 14.89 19.18 6.12
C ILE A 183 14.63 20.33 5.15
N LYS A 184 15.20 21.51 5.45
CA LYS A 184 15.06 22.69 4.61
C LYS A 184 16.43 23.08 4.06
N ILE A 185 16.56 23.18 2.74
CA ILE A 185 17.75 23.70 2.08
C ILE A 185 17.44 25.02 1.40
N LYS A 186 18.22 26.05 1.71
CA LYS A 186 18.16 27.37 1.06
C LYS A 186 19.42 27.61 0.25
N SER A 187 19.25 27.99 -1.02
CA SER A 187 20.37 28.27 -1.91
C SER A 187 20.03 29.35 -2.93
N SER A 188 20.77 30.43 -2.92
CA SER A 188 20.68 31.45 -3.98
C SER A 188 21.06 30.93 -5.36
N ARG A 189 21.82 29.82 -5.40
CA ARG A 189 22.20 29.13 -6.67
C ARG A 189 21.03 28.43 -7.33
N MET A 190 19.93 28.17 -6.59
CA MET A 190 18.75 27.48 -7.11
C MET A 190 18.02 28.34 -8.17
N LEU A 191 18.02 29.65 -8.02
CA LEU A 191 17.30 30.60 -8.88
C LEU A 191 17.65 30.47 -10.38
N PHE A 192 18.87 30.02 -10.71
CA PHE A 192 19.35 29.90 -12.09
C PHE A 192 19.94 28.52 -12.43
N ALA A 193 19.83 27.57 -11.51
CA ALA A 193 20.47 26.26 -11.67
C ALA A 193 19.49 25.22 -12.21
N THR A 194 19.61 24.91 -13.50
CA THR A 194 18.98 23.68 -14.04
C THR A 194 19.56 22.45 -13.32
N GLY A 195 18.70 21.54 -12.88
CA GLY A 195 19.09 20.29 -12.25
C GLY A 195 19.42 20.36 -10.76
N PHE A 196 19.15 21.46 -10.06
CA PHE A 196 19.35 21.55 -8.61
C PHE A 196 18.54 20.47 -7.87
N LEU A 197 17.25 20.35 -8.15
CA LEU A 197 16.38 19.35 -7.54
C LEU A 197 16.86 17.93 -7.82
N ARG A 198 17.33 17.64 -9.03
CA ARG A 198 17.92 16.35 -9.37
C ARG A 198 19.04 15.97 -8.40
N LYS A 199 19.97 16.91 -8.14
CA LYS A 199 21.08 16.66 -7.20
C LYS A 199 20.61 16.43 -5.78
N VAL A 200 19.56 17.13 -5.35
CA VAL A 200 18.95 16.91 -4.05
C VAL A 200 18.37 15.49 -3.99
N PHE A 201 17.57 15.08 -4.98
CA PHE A 201 16.99 13.72 -4.98
C PHE A 201 18.05 12.62 -5.12
N GLU A 202 19.13 12.82 -5.89
CA GLU A 202 20.26 11.87 -6.00
C GLU A 202 20.91 11.57 -4.65
N ILE A 203 20.96 12.56 -3.73
CA ILE A 203 21.47 12.34 -2.37
C ILE A 203 20.55 11.41 -1.60
N PHE A 204 19.24 11.65 -1.61
CA PHE A 204 18.29 10.78 -0.91
C PHE A 204 18.24 9.37 -1.51
N GLU A 205 18.36 9.25 -2.83
CA GLU A 205 18.48 7.96 -3.53
C GLU A 205 19.72 7.18 -3.09
N CYS A 206 20.90 7.83 -3.01
CA CYS A 206 22.15 7.24 -2.57
C CYS A 206 22.03 6.61 -1.16
N TYR A 207 21.29 7.26 -0.28
CA TYR A 207 21.06 6.80 1.09
C TYR A 207 19.76 6.01 1.26
N GLN A 208 19.10 5.66 0.16
CA GLN A 208 17.84 4.90 0.14
C GLN A 208 16.79 5.45 1.14
N THR A 209 16.70 6.79 1.22
CA THR A 209 15.81 7.49 2.14
C THR A 209 14.64 8.10 1.36
N PRO A 210 13.41 7.57 1.52
CA PRO A 210 12.22 8.14 0.88
C PRO A 210 11.93 9.56 1.37
N ILE A 211 11.45 10.41 0.48
CA ILE A 211 10.91 11.73 0.81
C ILE A 211 9.40 11.62 0.83
N ASP A 212 8.77 12.01 1.95
CA ASP A 212 7.31 11.95 2.11
C ASP A 212 6.62 13.12 1.40
N MET A 213 7.07 14.34 1.71
CA MET A 213 6.53 15.57 1.14
C MET A 213 7.66 16.48 0.69
N ILE A 214 7.41 17.26 -0.34
CA ILE A 214 8.35 18.26 -0.83
C ILE A 214 7.59 19.55 -1.15
N THR A 215 8.17 20.67 -0.73
CA THR A 215 7.72 22.00 -1.11
C THR A 215 8.90 22.79 -1.64
N THR A 216 8.74 23.45 -2.78
CA THR A 216 9.78 24.22 -3.42
C THR A 216 9.40 25.68 -3.54
N SER A 217 10.40 26.55 -3.46
CA SER A 217 10.32 27.96 -3.83
C SER A 217 11.50 28.29 -4.74
N GLU A 218 11.60 29.56 -5.17
CA GLU A 218 12.72 30.01 -6.02
C GLU A 218 14.11 29.87 -5.37
N VAL A 219 14.18 29.87 -4.04
CA VAL A 219 15.43 29.89 -3.27
C VAL A 219 15.55 28.81 -2.24
N GLY A 220 14.60 27.86 -2.20
CA GLY A 220 14.62 26.84 -1.17
C GLY A 220 13.75 25.64 -1.49
N VAL A 221 14.11 24.52 -0.87
CA VAL A 221 13.37 23.26 -0.88
C VAL A 221 13.19 22.81 0.56
N SER A 222 11.97 22.47 0.92
CA SER A 222 11.65 21.80 2.20
C SER A 222 11.15 20.40 1.90
N MET A 223 11.68 19.43 2.62
CA MET A 223 11.35 18.00 2.47
C MET A 223 11.06 17.42 3.83
N SER A 224 10.15 16.46 3.89
CA SER A 224 9.93 15.66 5.09
C SER A 224 10.34 14.21 4.86
N ILE A 225 10.88 13.58 5.91
CA ILE A 225 11.25 12.18 5.96
C ILE A 225 10.80 11.57 7.30
N ASP A 226 10.51 10.28 7.31
CA ASP A 226 10.23 9.48 8.50
C ASP A 226 11.38 8.54 8.88
N ASN A 227 12.34 8.32 7.96
CA ASN A 227 13.53 7.52 8.20
C ASN A 227 14.75 8.41 8.39
N THR A 228 15.25 8.47 9.63
CA THR A 228 16.41 9.30 10.03
C THR A 228 17.73 8.53 10.11
N SER A 229 17.78 7.27 9.66
CA SER A 229 18.96 6.40 9.79
C SER A 229 20.23 7.00 9.16
N HIS A 230 20.08 7.79 8.09
CA HIS A 230 21.18 8.45 7.36
C HIS A 230 21.04 9.97 7.37
N LEU A 231 20.33 10.53 8.35
CA LEU A 231 20.04 11.97 8.41
C LEU A 231 21.32 12.83 8.38
N ASN A 232 22.34 12.46 9.15
CA ASN A 232 23.56 13.24 9.25
C ASN A 232 24.33 13.28 7.93
N GLU A 233 24.46 12.14 7.27
CA GLU A 233 25.13 11.99 5.99
C GLU A 233 24.39 12.78 4.89
N ILE A 234 23.08 12.68 4.84
CA ILE A 234 22.23 13.44 3.91
C ILE A 234 22.41 14.93 4.14
N VAL A 235 22.37 15.39 5.39
CA VAL A 235 22.54 16.81 5.74
C VAL A 235 23.92 17.33 5.33
N ASP A 236 24.97 16.56 5.55
CA ASP A 236 26.33 16.94 5.18
C ASP A 236 26.55 17.02 3.66
N GLU A 237 25.92 16.13 2.90
CA GLU A 237 25.92 16.22 1.44
C GLU A 237 25.11 17.43 0.94
N LEU A 238 23.93 17.69 1.52
CA LEU A 238 23.09 18.82 1.15
C LEU A 238 23.76 20.19 1.45
N LYS A 239 24.57 20.29 2.52
CA LYS A 239 25.33 21.51 2.86
C LYS A 239 26.27 21.97 1.75
N LYS A 240 26.71 21.09 0.85
CA LYS A 240 27.52 21.44 -0.31
C LYS A 240 26.76 22.31 -1.33
N TYR A 241 25.43 22.29 -1.28
CA TYR A 241 24.56 22.99 -2.23
C TYR A 241 23.85 24.21 -1.63
N GLY A 242 23.80 24.33 -0.30
CA GLY A 242 23.13 25.45 0.36
C GLY A 242 23.19 25.41 1.87
N THR A 243 22.47 26.33 2.51
CA THR A 243 22.29 26.32 3.96
C THR A 243 21.18 25.33 4.31
N VAL A 244 21.49 24.37 5.17
CA VAL A 244 20.55 23.31 5.58
C VAL A 244 20.13 23.54 7.02
N THR A 245 18.84 23.47 7.28
CA THR A 245 18.24 23.44 8.63
C THR A 245 17.41 22.18 8.76
N VAL A 246 17.42 21.59 9.94
CA VAL A 246 16.68 20.37 10.29
C VAL A 246 15.77 20.69 11.46
N ASP A 247 14.49 20.40 11.33
CA ASP A 247 13.49 20.46 12.39
C ASP A 247 13.04 19.02 12.66
N SER A 248 13.46 18.45 13.81
CA SER A 248 13.06 17.13 14.32
C SER A 248 11.96 17.34 15.35
N GLU A 249 11.02 16.39 15.47
CA GLU A 249 9.89 16.44 16.42
C GLU A 249 8.70 17.30 15.93
N MET A 250 8.37 17.16 14.64
CA MET A 250 7.09 17.66 14.14
C MET A 250 6.06 16.55 14.08
#